data_bca3bd0e672cf934e30160dab19b5c4c
#
_entry.id   bca3bd0e672cf934e30160dab19b5c4c
#
_cell.length_a   1.000
_cell.length_b   1.000
_cell.length_c   1.000
_cell.angle_alpha   90.00
_cell.angle_beta   90.00
_cell.angle_gamma   90.00
#
_symmetry.space_group_name_H-M   'P 1'
#
loop_
_entity.id
_entity.type
_entity.pdbx_description
1 polymer ?
#
loop_
_entity_poly.entity_id
_entity_poly.type
_entity_poly.pdbx_seq_one_letter_code
_entity_poly.pdbx_strand_id
1 'polypeptide(L)'
;MKKLFGLKSLRIAVAALVLILTGIAFYGGSRAVAGILHLQFGPALMRCFAAFSAGTLATVLAILVLTLLFGRIYCSMFCPFGILQDLILVFSRRKNCEVPDLPGVRYAVAGIVFGLLICGWSAGFLLLDPYTNAGRIAGAFTAGGFVPLILILALALWKRRIYCTAICPVGTLLGLTAKFSIFRPVIQNGCVKCGKCARLCPAGCIDVKSGTIDNERCLRCMNCITGCPLGKIRFEVKKTEEIPVDESRRAFLVNGGILLAGLAAGAALAKTGLGKLEEFARKFRILPPGAGSAERFAAKCTGCQLCTRNCPEKIIVPAKGTAGPVSLDLSRGSCRFDCNKCSRVCPTGAIRPLSLAVKQKTKIAEAHFNPQNCIVFQDDEKCGKCAAVCPTHAITLRKNGTPRGVNLKLCIGCGACQEICPAPEKAMTIHEIEKQILLEN
;
A
#
# COMPACT_ATOMS: atom_id res chain seq x y z
N MET A 1 -34.61 18.76 6.17
CA MET A 1 -33.27 18.97 6.79
C MET A 1 -32.82 17.83 7.72
N LYS A 2 -33.65 17.33 8.66
CA LYS A 2 -33.25 16.23 9.60
C LYS A 2 -32.72 14.95 8.94
N LYS A 3 -33.31 14.46 7.84
CA LYS A 3 -32.83 13.23 7.13
C LYS A 3 -31.44 13.37 6.47
N LEU A 4 -31.07 14.57 6.02
CA LEU A 4 -29.77 14.83 5.36
C LEU A 4 -28.62 15.05 6.38
N PHE A 5 -28.94 15.54 7.58
CA PHE A 5 -28.01 15.54 8.70
C PHE A 5 -27.62 14.10 9.10
N GLY A 6 -28.57 13.16 9.06
CA GLY A 6 -28.33 11.76 9.33
C GLY A 6 -27.30 11.10 8.38
N LEU A 7 -27.33 11.44 7.07
CA LEU A 7 -26.38 10.89 6.10
C LEU A 7 -24.93 11.34 6.34
N LYS A 8 -24.71 12.59 6.71
CA LYS A 8 -23.36 13.06 7.06
C LYS A 8 -22.85 12.42 8.35
N SER A 9 -23.71 12.30 9.37
CA SER A 9 -23.37 11.66 10.64
C SER A 9 -23.06 10.18 10.43
N LEU A 10 -23.85 9.47 9.61
CA LEU A 10 -23.60 8.09 9.23
C LEU A 10 -22.25 7.95 8.52
N ARG A 11 -21.94 8.84 7.54
CA ARG A 11 -20.65 8.86 6.88
C ARG A 11 -19.50 9.01 7.87
N ILE A 12 -19.61 9.94 8.81
CA ILE A 12 -18.57 10.20 9.82
C ILE A 12 -18.41 8.98 10.71
N ALA A 13 -19.52 8.37 11.16
CA ALA A 13 -19.49 7.18 12.02
C ALA A 13 -18.82 5.99 11.30
N VAL A 14 -19.17 5.74 10.03
CA VAL A 14 -18.54 4.68 9.23
C VAL A 14 -17.05 4.99 9.02
N ALA A 15 -16.68 6.23 8.69
CA ALA A 15 -15.29 6.62 8.50
C ALA A 15 -14.47 6.45 9.79
N ALA A 16 -15.01 6.85 10.95
CA ALA A 16 -14.36 6.66 12.24
C ALA A 16 -14.19 5.16 12.57
N LEU A 17 -15.24 4.36 12.36
CA LEU A 17 -15.17 2.91 12.53
C LEU A 17 -14.09 2.28 11.65
N VAL A 18 -14.06 2.62 10.35
CA VAL A 18 -13.05 2.10 9.40
C VAL A 18 -11.65 2.52 9.83
N LEU A 19 -11.45 3.76 10.29
CA LEU A 19 -10.14 4.23 10.75
C LEU A 19 -9.68 3.45 11.99
N ILE A 20 -10.57 3.25 12.97
CA ILE A 20 -10.29 2.49 14.19
C ILE A 20 -9.96 1.04 13.85
N LEU A 21 -10.79 0.38 13.03
CA LEU A 21 -10.58 -1.00 12.63
C LEU A 21 -9.30 -1.17 11.80
N THR A 22 -8.99 -0.21 10.92
CA THR A 22 -7.73 -0.18 10.17
C THR A 22 -6.55 -0.01 11.13
N GLY A 23 -6.65 0.87 12.11
CA GLY A 23 -5.65 1.03 13.16
C GLY A 23 -5.43 -0.27 13.93
N ILE A 24 -6.48 -0.90 14.44
CA ILE A 24 -6.41 -2.19 15.14
C ILE A 24 -5.75 -3.25 14.25
N ALA A 25 -6.12 -3.34 12.97
CA ALA A 25 -5.53 -4.28 12.02
C ALA A 25 -4.03 -4.05 11.83
N PHE A 26 -3.60 -2.80 11.75
CA PHE A 26 -2.17 -2.44 11.65
C PHE A 26 -1.41 -2.69 12.96
N TYR A 27 -2.05 -2.64 14.12
CA TYR A 27 -1.41 -2.85 15.42
C TYR A 27 -1.44 -4.30 15.94
N GLY A 28 -1.83 -5.27 15.12
CA GLY A 28 -1.76 -6.70 15.46
C GLY A 28 -3.10 -7.31 15.86
N GLY A 29 -4.18 -6.77 15.33
CA GLY A 29 -5.53 -7.31 15.53
C GLY A 29 -5.75 -8.71 14.96
N SER A 30 -6.87 -9.31 15.31
CA SER A 30 -7.28 -10.65 14.89
C SER A 30 -7.42 -10.78 13.36
N ARG A 31 -7.41 -12.03 12.85
CA ARG A 31 -7.63 -12.32 11.41
C ARG A 31 -8.92 -11.72 10.85
N ALA A 32 -9.97 -11.63 11.67
CA ALA A 32 -11.25 -11.06 11.27
C ALA A 32 -11.11 -9.56 10.92
N VAL A 33 -10.35 -8.81 11.71
CA VAL A 33 -10.09 -7.38 11.45
C VAL A 33 -9.14 -7.19 10.25
N ALA A 34 -8.17 -8.09 10.07
CA ALA A 34 -7.30 -8.09 8.90
C ALA A 34 -8.08 -8.29 7.58
N GLY A 35 -9.25 -8.93 7.63
CA GLY A 35 -10.17 -9.08 6.48
C GLY A 35 -10.59 -7.74 5.87
N ILE A 36 -10.76 -6.68 6.67
CA ILE A 36 -11.10 -5.33 6.20
C ILE A 36 -10.02 -4.76 5.28
N LEU A 37 -8.76 -5.13 5.52
CA LEU A 37 -7.64 -4.71 4.68
C LEU A 37 -7.70 -5.31 3.28
N HIS A 38 -8.37 -6.46 3.11
CA HIS A 38 -8.59 -7.06 1.80
C HIS A 38 -9.60 -6.28 0.94
N LEU A 39 -10.48 -5.50 1.56
CA LEU A 39 -11.47 -4.66 0.88
C LEU A 39 -10.89 -3.31 0.41
N GLN A 40 -9.61 -3.07 0.61
CA GLN A 40 -8.97 -1.84 0.13
C GLN A 40 -8.68 -1.90 -1.36
N PHE A 41 -9.04 -0.82 -2.09
CA PHE A 41 -8.99 -0.77 -3.55
C PHE A 41 -7.58 -0.94 -4.12
N GLY A 42 -6.58 -0.23 -3.56
CA GLY A 42 -5.19 -0.30 -4.01
C GLY A 42 -4.61 -1.72 -3.98
N PRO A 43 -4.61 -2.41 -2.82
CA PRO A 43 -4.19 -3.82 -2.72
C PRO A 43 -5.02 -4.79 -3.58
N ALA A 44 -6.33 -4.56 -3.74
CA ALA A 44 -7.17 -5.38 -4.61
C ALA A 44 -6.78 -5.22 -6.08
N LEU A 45 -6.56 -3.99 -6.53
CA LEU A 45 -6.12 -3.68 -7.88
C LEU A 45 -4.75 -4.32 -8.18
N MET A 46 -3.78 -4.15 -7.29
CA MET A 46 -2.46 -4.76 -7.43
C MET A 46 -2.53 -6.29 -7.55
N ARG A 47 -3.39 -6.92 -6.74
CA ARG A 47 -3.61 -8.38 -6.83
C ARG A 47 -4.23 -8.80 -8.14
N CYS A 48 -5.13 -8.01 -8.73
CA CYS A 48 -5.69 -8.31 -10.06
C CYS A 48 -4.60 -8.35 -11.14
N PHE A 49 -3.62 -7.44 -11.09
CA PHE A 49 -2.49 -7.44 -12.04
C PHE A 49 -1.49 -8.57 -11.77
N ALA A 50 -1.26 -8.93 -10.52
CA ALA A 50 -0.21 -9.88 -10.14
C ALA A 50 -0.66 -11.35 -10.16
N ALA A 51 -1.91 -11.62 -9.79
CA ALA A 51 -2.49 -12.96 -9.77
C ALA A 51 -4.01 -12.83 -9.79
N PHE A 52 -4.57 -13.03 -10.95
CA PHE A 52 -6.01 -13.00 -11.16
C PHE A 52 -6.70 -14.00 -10.22
N SER A 53 -7.60 -13.50 -9.37
CA SER A 53 -8.50 -14.33 -8.58
C SER A 53 -9.91 -13.74 -8.60
N ALA A 54 -10.92 -14.59 -8.63
CA ALA A 54 -12.32 -14.15 -8.67
C ALA A 54 -12.66 -13.22 -7.50
N GLY A 55 -12.16 -13.48 -6.31
CA GLY A 55 -12.44 -12.65 -5.13
C GLY A 55 -11.82 -11.23 -5.22
N THR A 56 -10.63 -11.10 -5.80
CA THR A 56 -10.01 -9.77 -5.99
C THR A 56 -10.72 -8.97 -7.07
N LEU A 57 -11.11 -9.64 -8.16
CA LEU A 57 -11.90 -9.01 -9.22
C LEU A 57 -13.25 -8.54 -8.68
N ALA A 58 -13.94 -9.39 -7.90
CA ALA A 58 -15.21 -9.03 -7.26
C ALA A 58 -15.08 -7.80 -6.37
N THR A 59 -14.00 -7.68 -5.58
CA THR A 59 -13.74 -6.49 -4.74
C THR A 59 -13.56 -5.23 -5.58
N VAL A 60 -12.75 -5.30 -6.65
CA VAL A 60 -12.52 -4.15 -7.54
C VAL A 60 -13.82 -3.74 -8.21
N LEU A 61 -14.57 -4.70 -8.78
CA LEU A 61 -15.85 -4.45 -9.43
C LEU A 61 -16.89 -3.89 -8.45
N ALA A 62 -16.99 -4.42 -7.24
CA ALA A 62 -17.89 -3.91 -6.21
C ALA A 62 -17.60 -2.42 -5.89
N ILE A 63 -16.33 -2.03 -5.74
CA ILE A 63 -15.96 -0.64 -5.47
C ILE A 63 -16.23 0.24 -6.71
N LEU A 64 -16.00 -0.25 -7.92
CA LEU A 64 -16.32 0.49 -9.15
C LEU A 64 -17.83 0.67 -9.32
N VAL A 65 -18.64 -0.35 -9.07
CA VAL A 65 -20.12 -0.28 -9.08
C VAL A 65 -20.62 0.70 -8.01
N LEU A 66 -20.08 0.62 -6.78
CA LEU A 66 -20.40 1.57 -5.72
C LEU A 66 -20.05 3.01 -6.13
N THR A 67 -18.93 3.19 -6.83
CA THR A 67 -18.50 4.49 -7.35
C THR A 67 -19.39 4.95 -8.50
N LEU A 68 -19.84 4.07 -9.37
CA LEU A 68 -20.78 4.37 -10.44
C LEU A 68 -22.16 4.76 -9.89
N LEU A 69 -22.61 4.13 -8.82
CA LEU A 69 -23.87 4.47 -8.17
C LEU A 69 -23.77 5.81 -7.43
N PHE A 70 -22.84 5.94 -6.51
CA PHE A 70 -22.79 7.03 -5.52
C PHE A 70 -21.63 8.01 -5.69
N GLY A 71 -20.75 7.82 -6.69
CA GLY A 71 -19.53 8.60 -6.86
C GLY A 71 -18.41 8.18 -5.89
N ARG A 72 -17.41 9.03 -5.70
CA ARG A 72 -16.18 8.72 -4.93
C ARG A 72 -16.40 8.57 -3.42
N ILE A 73 -17.46 7.86 -3.02
CA ILE A 73 -17.78 7.63 -1.60
C ILE A 73 -16.68 6.83 -0.88
N TYR A 74 -16.00 5.93 -1.61
CA TYR A 74 -14.85 5.18 -1.11
C TYR A 74 -13.78 6.09 -0.50
N CYS A 75 -13.44 7.20 -1.18
CA CYS A 75 -12.40 8.13 -0.74
C CYS A 75 -12.73 8.88 0.56
N SER A 76 -14.02 8.96 0.94
CA SER A 76 -14.47 9.67 2.13
C SER A 76 -14.90 8.77 3.29
N MET A 77 -15.13 7.46 3.05
CA MET A 77 -15.64 6.53 4.07
C MET A 77 -14.70 5.33 4.32
N PHE A 78 -14.02 4.82 3.28
CA PHE A 78 -13.28 3.57 3.36
C PHE A 78 -11.76 3.75 3.22
N CYS A 79 -11.29 4.81 2.57
CA CYS A 79 -9.88 5.08 2.39
C CYS A 79 -9.26 5.68 3.66
N PRO A 80 -8.37 4.97 4.39
CA PRO A 80 -7.82 5.45 5.65
C PRO A 80 -7.01 6.74 5.48
N PHE A 81 -6.29 6.90 4.36
CA PHE A 81 -5.53 8.09 4.05
C PHE A 81 -6.43 9.30 3.73
N GLY A 82 -7.59 9.03 3.12
CA GLY A 82 -8.62 10.05 2.90
C GLY A 82 -9.26 10.51 4.21
N ILE A 83 -9.58 9.59 5.10
CA ILE A 83 -10.15 9.89 6.42
C ILE A 83 -9.14 10.68 7.28
N LEU A 84 -7.85 10.32 7.22
CA LEU A 84 -6.79 11.05 7.91
C LEU A 84 -6.71 12.52 7.46
N GLN A 85 -6.85 12.79 6.15
CA GLN A 85 -6.92 14.17 5.65
C GLN A 85 -8.14 14.93 6.20
N ASP A 86 -9.32 14.28 6.29
CA ASP A 86 -10.49 14.92 6.90
C ASP A 86 -10.22 15.26 8.36
N LEU A 87 -9.56 14.37 9.11
CA LEU A 87 -9.18 14.62 10.49
C LEU A 87 -8.23 15.82 10.61
N ILE A 88 -7.20 15.90 9.78
CA ILE A 88 -6.26 17.04 9.72
C ILE A 88 -7.03 18.34 9.45
N LEU A 89 -8.00 18.31 8.52
CA LEU A 89 -8.79 19.48 8.15
C LEU A 89 -9.75 19.95 9.27
N VAL A 90 -10.19 19.07 10.15
CA VAL A 90 -10.99 19.44 11.35
C VAL A 90 -10.15 20.32 12.29
N PHE A 91 -8.88 19.98 12.49
CA PHE A 91 -7.96 20.76 13.32
C PHE A 91 -7.40 22.01 12.63
N SER A 92 -7.43 22.05 11.30
CA SER A 92 -6.96 23.21 10.53
C SER A 92 -7.99 24.34 10.55
N ARG A 93 -7.60 25.50 11.09
CA ARG A 93 -8.43 26.73 11.12
C ARG A 93 -8.56 27.42 9.76
N ARG A 94 -7.85 26.96 8.72
CA ARG A 94 -7.86 27.56 7.36
C ARG A 94 -9.13 27.18 6.59
N LYS A 95 -10.15 28.03 6.67
CA LYS A 95 -11.47 27.83 6.03
C LYS A 95 -11.54 28.28 4.57
N ASN A 96 -10.66 29.16 4.09
CA ASN A 96 -10.77 29.86 2.81
C ASN A 96 -9.61 29.55 1.87
N CYS A 97 -9.33 28.26 1.60
CA CYS A 97 -8.28 27.87 0.65
C CYS A 97 -8.92 27.31 -0.62
N GLU A 98 -8.71 27.97 -1.73
CA GLU A 98 -9.11 27.46 -3.05
C GLU A 98 -8.23 26.26 -3.43
N VAL A 99 -8.88 25.20 -3.87
CA VAL A 99 -8.20 23.99 -4.37
C VAL A 99 -8.20 24.07 -5.89
N PRO A 100 -7.02 24.23 -6.54
CA PRO A 100 -6.96 24.36 -7.98
C PRO A 100 -7.43 23.08 -8.66
N ASP A 101 -8.00 23.22 -9.86
CA ASP A 101 -8.19 22.09 -10.75
C ASP A 101 -6.92 21.91 -11.60
N LEU A 102 -6.34 20.71 -11.50
CA LEU A 102 -5.10 20.35 -12.20
C LEU A 102 -5.30 19.07 -13.01
N PRO A 103 -6.18 19.11 -14.04
CA PRO A 103 -6.47 17.88 -14.81
C PRO A 103 -5.22 17.33 -15.49
N GLY A 104 -4.35 18.18 -16.05
CA GLY A 104 -3.10 17.77 -16.68
C GLY A 104 -2.21 16.96 -15.72
N VAL A 105 -2.00 17.44 -14.50
CA VAL A 105 -1.20 16.76 -13.48
C VAL A 105 -1.87 15.44 -13.10
N ARG A 106 -3.18 15.43 -12.86
CA ARG A 106 -3.95 14.26 -12.46
C ARG A 106 -3.83 13.12 -13.47
N TYR A 107 -4.04 13.39 -14.74
CA TYR A 107 -3.99 12.38 -15.80
C TYR A 107 -2.56 11.96 -16.14
N ALA A 108 -1.60 12.90 -16.13
CA ALA A 108 -0.20 12.57 -16.35
C ALA A 108 0.35 11.64 -15.26
N VAL A 109 0.14 11.97 -13.97
CA VAL A 109 0.57 11.14 -12.86
C VAL A 109 -0.08 9.75 -12.92
N ALA A 110 -1.39 9.69 -13.15
CA ALA A 110 -2.10 8.42 -13.29
C ALA A 110 -1.55 7.60 -14.46
N GLY A 111 -1.36 8.23 -15.63
CA GLY A 111 -0.81 7.58 -16.81
C GLY A 111 0.57 6.99 -16.55
N ILE A 112 1.51 7.78 -16.04
CA ILE A 112 2.87 7.32 -15.72
C ILE A 112 2.83 6.14 -14.75
N VAL A 113 2.07 6.26 -13.66
CA VAL A 113 1.98 5.23 -12.61
C VAL A 113 1.37 3.93 -13.13
N PHE A 114 0.30 4.01 -13.92
CA PHE A 114 -0.31 2.81 -14.54
C PHE A 114 0.56 2.24 -15.66
N GLY A 115 1.28 3.07 -16.42
CA GLY A 115 2.25 2.62 -17.40
C GLY A 115 3.39 1.82 -16.77
N LEU A 116 3.95 2.31 -15.67
CA LEU A 116 4.93 1.58 -14.86
C LEU A 116 4.36 0.26 -14.33
N LEU A 117 3.12 0.28 -13.83
CA LEU A 117 2.47 -0.90 -13.26
C LEU A 117 2.22 -1.99 -14.30
N ILE A 118 1.76 -1.63 -15.50
CA ILE A 118 1.53 -2.55 -16.63
C ILE A 118 2.85 -3.20 -17.04
N CYS A 119 3.97 -2.46 -17.02
CA CYS A 119 5.30 -3.00 -17.28
C CYS A 119 5.90 -3.79 -16.11
N GLY A 120 5.11 -4.08 -15.05
CA GLY A 120 5.55 -4.86 -13.89
C GLY A 120 6.29 -4.07 -12.81
N TRP A 121 6.43 -2.74 -12.96
CA TRP A 121 7.11 -1.89 -12.00
C TRP A 121 6.13 -1.30 -10.99
N SER A 122 5.96 -2.01 -9.88
CA SER A 122 4.97 -1.68 -8.85
C SER A 122 5.36 -0.51 -7.93
N ALA A 123 6.65 -0.16 -7.87
CA ALA A 123 7.15 0.85 -6.90
C ALA A 123 6.50 2.23 -7.11
N GLY A 124 6.31 2.67 -8.34
CA GLY A 124 5.63 3.94 -8.65
C GLY A 124 4.21 4.00 -8.10
N PHE A 125 3.44 2.91 -8.26
CA PHE A 125 2.09 2.81 -7.70
C PHE A 125 2.14 2.82 -6.16
N LEU A 126 3.02 2.02 -5.55
CA LEU A 126 3.17 1.90 -4.10
C LEU A 126 3.62 3.19 -3.41
N LEU A 127 4.32 4.06 -4.13
CA LEU A 127 4.73 5.37 -3.64
C LEU A 127 3.51 6.29 -3.44
N LEU A 128 2.55 6.22 -4.37
CA LEU A 128 1.37 7.08 -4.40
C LEU A 128 0.08 6.37 -3.97
N ASP A 129 0.11 5.08 -3.61
CA ASP A 129 -1.08 4.40 -3.12
C ASP A 129 -1.46 4.86 -1.71
N PRO A 130 -2.71 5.32 -1.52
CA PRO A 130 -3.14 5.85 -0.24
C PRO A 130 -3.15 4.81 0.90
N TYR A 131 -3.42 3.55 0.59
CA TYR A 131 -3.40 2.47 1.58
C TYR A 131 -1.97 2.15 2.03
N THR A 132 -1.03 2.05 1.09
CA THR A 132 0.38 1.82 1.36
C THR A 132 0.96 2.93 2.25
N ASN A 133 0.63 4.19 1.93
CA ASN A 133 1.09 5.32 2.72
C ASN A 133 0.44 5.38 4.11
N ALA A 134 -0.84 5.01 4.24
CA ALA A 134 -1.47 4.86 5.55
C ALA A 134 -0.80 3.76 6.39
N GLY A 135 -0.43 2.64 5.78
CA GLY A 135 0.32 1.56 6.43
C GLY A 135 1.71 1.98 6.88
N ARG A 136 2.42 2.76 6.05
CA ARG A 136 3.73 3.34 6.41
C ARG A 136 3.61 4.31 7.59
N ILE A 137 2.61 5.18 7.60
CA ILE A 137 2.34 6.09 8.72
C ILE A 137 2.01 5.31 9.99
N ALA A 138 1.19 4.27 9.91
CA ALA A 138 0.88 3.40 11.05
C ALA A 138 2.12 2.65 11.57
N GLY A 139 3.07 2.32 10.68
CA GLY A 139 4.39 1.78 11.03
C GLY A 139 5.42 2.80 11.50
N ALA A 140 5.04 4.00 11.80
CA ALA A 140 5.67 5.32 11.75
C ALA A 140 6.95 5.57 12.55
N PHE A 141 7.52 4.62 13.22
CA PHE A 141 8.83 4.86 13.87
C PHE A 141 10.02 4.54 12.96
N THR A 142 9.79 4.35 11.67
CA THR A 142 10.82 4.21 10.63
C THR A 142 10.83 5.43 9.72
N ALA A 143 12.00 5.82 9.20
CA ALA A 143 12.13 6.97 8.29
C ALA A 143 11.13 6.94 7.11
N GLY A 144 10.74 5.75 6.65
CA GLY A 144 9.74 5.57 5.59
C GLY A 144 8.31 5.99 5.93
N GLY A 145 7.96 6.15 7.23
CA GLY A 145 6.63 6.60 7.67
C GLY A 145 6.51 8.10 7.83
N PHE A 146 7.60 8.78 8.18
CA PHE A 146 7.59 10.23 8.39
C PHE A 146 7.41 11.01 7.07
N VAL A 147 8.04 10.58 5.99
CA VAL A 147 7.95 11.27 4.69
C VAL A 147 6.50 11.39 4.19
N PRO A 148 5.71 10.31 4.06
CA PRO A 148 4.31 10.43 3.65
C PRO A 148 3.46 11.19 4.67
N LEU A 149 3.77 11.12 5.97
CA LEU A 149 3.06 11.89 7.00
C LEU A 149 3.30 13.38 6.83
N ILE A 150 4.54 13.82 6.70
CA ILE A 150 4.90 15.23 6.51
C ILE A 150 4.29 15.74 5.20
N LEU A 151 4.40 14.95 4.12
CA LEU A 151 3.87 15.32 2.81
C LEU A 151 2.35 15.52 2.87
N ILE A 152 1.61 14.60 3.49
CA ILE A 152 0.15 14.74 3.57
C ILE A 152 -0.28 15.88 4.47
N LEU A 153 0.43 16.11 5.59
CA LEU A 153 0.20 17.25 6.45
C LEU A 153 0.43 18.56 5.68
N ALA A 154 1.56 18.70 5.01
CA ALA A 154 1.88 19.87 4.21
C ALA A 154 0.84 20.13 3.12
N LEU A 155 0.49 19.11 2.33
CA LEU A 155 -0.49 19.23 1.25
C LEU A 155 -1.90 19.52 1.79
N ALA A 156 -2.32 18.88 2.89
CA ALA A 156 -3.63 19.09 3.48
C ALA A 156 -3.76 20.49 4.10
N LEU A 157 -2.71 21.00 4.75
CA LEU A 157 -2.67 22.34 5.30
C LEU A 157 -2.55 23.42 4.20
N TRP A 158 -1.88 23.12 3.10
CA TRP A 158 -1.71 24.05 1.99
C TRP A 158 -2.98 24.16 1.12
N LYS A 159 -3.46 23.03 0.55
CA LYS A 159 -4.55 22.98 -0.44
C LYS A 159 -5.59 21.89 -0.15
N ARG A 160 -5.83 21.63 1.14
CA ARG A 160 -6.87 20.70 1.62
C ARG A 160 -6.70 19.27 1.06
N ARG A 161 -7.65 18.82 0.20
CA ARG A 161 -7.65 17.47 -0.36
C ARG A 161 -7.01 17.37 -1.76
N ILE A 162 -6.01 18.21 -2.06
CA ILE A 162 -5.35 18.23 -3.37
C ILE A 162 -4.69 16.89 -3.71
N TYR A 163 -4.16 16.17 -2.72
CA TYR A 163 -3.61 14.84 -2.94
C TYR A 163 -4.64 13.89 -3.57
N CYS A 164 -5.86 13.85 -3.05
CA CYS A 164 -6.92 12.97 -3.56
C CYS A 164 -7.48 13.40 -4.91
N THR A 165 -7.35 14.69 -5.29
CA THR A 165 -7.94 15.26 -6.50
C THR A 165 -6.94 15.42 -7.64
N ALA A 166 -5.64 15.48 -7.37
CA ALA A 166 -4.62 15.74 -8.39
C ALA A 166 -3.48 14.70 -8.44
N ILE A 167 -3.14 14.02 -7.34
CA ILE A 167 -1.94 13.18 -7.28
C ILE A 167 -2.28 11.69 -7.17
N CYS A 168 -3.33 11.32 -6.45
CA CYS A 168 -3.64 9.94 -6.13
C CYS A 168 -4.13 9.15 -7.36
N PRO A 169 -3.43 8.09 -7.82
CA PRO A 169 -3.82 7.31 -8.99
C PRO A 169 -5.15 6.57 -8.78
N VAL A 170 -5.39 6.06 -7.57
CA VAL A 170 -6.69 5.47 -7.17
C VAL A 170 -7.78 6.53 -7.26
N GLY A 171 -7.49 7.75 -6.77
CA GLY A 171 -8.41 8.88 -6.85
C GLY A 171 -8.77 9.26 -8.29
N THR A 172 -7.83 9.22 -9.21
CA THR A 172 -8.07 9.49 -10.63
C THR A 172 -8.95 8.42 -11.27
N LEU A 173 -8.65 7.14 -11.03
CA LEU A 173 -9.44 6.02 -11.57
C LEU A 173 -10.90 6.05 -11.08
N LEU A 174 -11.09 6.21 -9.76
CA LEU A 174 -12.44 6.34 -9.18
C LEU A 174 -13.12 7.65 -9.62
N GLY A 175 -12.35 8.72 -9.91
CA GLY A 175 -12.87 9.98 -10.44
C GLY A 175 -13.47 9.82 -11.83
N LEU A 176 -12.75 9.14 -12.73
CA LEU A 176 -13.24 8.82 -14.07
C LEU A 176 -14.57 8.05 -14.02
N THR A 177 -14.66 7.04 -13.15
CA THR A 177 -15.91 6.28 -12.93
C THR A 177 -17.00 7.18 -12.34
N ALA A 178 -16.67 8.03 -11.37
CA ALA A 178 -17.62 8.92 -10.69
C ALA A 178 -18.20 10.02 -11.60
N LYS A 179 -17.52 10.35 -12.70
CA LYS A 179 -18.04 11.26 -13.73
C LYS A 179 -19.40 10.78 -14.26
N PHE A 180 -19.58 9.45 -14.33
CA PHE A 180 -20.81 8.80 -14.80
C PHE A 180 -21.75 8.41 -13.65
N SER A 181 -21.51 8.85 -12.42
CA SER A 181 -22.31 8.44 -11.27
C SER A 181 -23.78 8.80 -11.39
N ILE A 182 -24.64 7.85 -11.00
CA ILE A 182 -26.11 7.94 -11.09
C ILE A 182 -26.62 8.93 -10.04
N PHE A 183 -26.26 8.75 -8.77
CA PHE A 183 -26.63 9.65 -7.69
C PHE A 183 -25.54 10.72 -7.50
N ARG A 184 -25.92 11.99 -7.71
CA ARG A 184 -24.98 13.10 -7.60
C ARG A 184 -25.58 14.30 -6.86
N PRO A 185 -24.75 15.11 -6.18
CA PRO A 185 -25.22 16.37 -5.61
C PRO A 185 -25.47 17.37 -6.75
N VAL A 186 -26.63 17.98 -6.71
CA VAL A 186 -27.07 18.99 -7.69
C VAL A 186 -27.46 20.27 -6.96
N ILE A 187 -27.11 21.42 -7.54
CA ILE A 187 -27.53 22.73 -7.06
C ILE A 187 -28.90 23.03 -7.72
N GLN A 188 -29.93 23.18 -6.90
CA GLN A 188 -31.29 23.43 -7.35
C GLN A 188 -31.53 24.91 -7.74
N ASN A 189 -32.54 25.14 -8.56
CA ASN A 189 -33.01 26.48 -8.89
C ASN A 189 -33.33 27.30 -7.63
N GLY A 190 -33.09 28.62 -7.70
CA GLY A 190 -33.25 29.54 -6.56
C GLY A 190 -32.04 29.55 -5.61
N CYS A 191 -30.89 29.10 -6.07
CA CYS A 191 -29.60 29.27 -5.38
C CYS A 191 -29.18 30.76 -5.49
N VAL A 192 -28.94 31.41 -4.33
CA VAL A 192 -28.49 32.80 -4.25
C VAL A 192 -27.00 33.01 -4.50
N LYS A 193 -26.29 32.00 -4.95
CA LYS A 193 -24.84 32.03 -5.30
C LYS A 193 -23.93 32.60 -4.20
N CYS A 194 -24.27 32.43 -2.92
CA CYS A 194 -23.52 32.99 -1.76
C CYS A 194 -22.11 32.40 -1.54
N GLY A 195 -21.72 31.36 -2.28
CA GLY A 195 -20.39 30.76 -2.24
C GLY A 195 -20.05 29.92 -1.00
N LYS A 196 -20.96 29.81 -0.01
CA LYS A 196 -20.69 29.06 1.24
C LYS A 196 -20.36 27.59 0.98
N CYS A 197 -21.05 26.95 0.05
CA CYS A 197 -20.79 25.56 -0.35
C CYS A 197 -19.39 25.35 -0.95
N ALA A 198 -18.92 26.27 -1.79
CA ALA A 198 -17.58 26.23 -2.39
C ALA A 198 -16.50 26.39 -1.30
N ARG A 199 -16.66 27.32 -0.37
CA ARG A 199 -15.75 27.52 0.77
C ARG A 199 -15.67 26.29 1.67
N LEU A 200 -16.75 25.54 1.84
CA LEU A 200 -16.80 24.30 2.64
C LEU A 200 -16.29 23.06 1.87
N CYS A 201 -16.12 23.16 0.54
CA CYS A 201 -15.73 22.03 -0.27
C CYS A 201 -14.23 21.71 -0.13
N PRO A 202 -13.83 20.55 0.42
CA PRO A 202 -12.41 20.20 0.57
C PRO A 202 -11.74 19.84 -0.76
N ALA A 203 -12.51 19.52 -1.81
CA ALA A 203 -12.03 19.17 -3.14
C ALA A 203 -12.04 20.36 -4.12
N GLY A 204 -12.65 21.49 -3.77
CA GLY A 204 -12.79 22.64 -4.66
C GLY A 204 -13.55 22.34 -5.96
N CYS A 205 -14.54 21.43 -5.89
CA CYS A 205 -15.27 20.93 -7.06
C CYS A 205 -16.59 21.64 -7.34
N ILE A 206 -16.84 22.80 -6.72
CA ILE A 206 -18.09 23.56 -6.85
C ILE A 206 -17.79 24.89 -7.52
N ASP A 207 -18.33 25.06 -8.72
CA ASP A 207 -18.36 26.37 -9.38
C ASP A 207 -19.67 27.09 -9.04
N VAL A 208 -19.55 28.20 -8.32
CA VAL A 208 -20.70 29.01 -7.89
C VAL A 208 -21.27 29.84 -9.04
N LYS A 209 -20.42 30.23 -10.01
CA LYS A 209 -20.83 31.09 -11.14
C LYS A 209 -21.74 30.31 -12.09
N SER A 210 -21.31 29.15 -12.52
CA SER A 210 -22.10 28.25 -13.38
C SER A 210 -23.18 27.47 -12.63
N GLY A 211 -23.07 27.35 -11.28
CA GLY A 211 -23.98 26.54 -10.49
C GLY A 211 -23.75 25.02 -10.65
N THR A 212 -22.55 24.61 -11.03
CA THR A 212 -22.23 23.23 -11.34
C THR A 212 -21.32 22.59 -10.28
N ILE A 213 -21.38 21.26 -10.16
CA ILE A 213 -20.52 20.47 -9.28
C ILE A 213 -19.78 19.46 -10.15
N ASP A 214 -18.45 19.55 -10.16
CA ASP A 214 -17.59 18.57 -10.84
C ASP A 214 -17.64 17.23 -10.09
N ASN A 215 -18.33 16.25 -10.69
CA ASN A 215 -18.54 14.94 -10.12
C ASN A 215 -17.26 14.08 -10.11
N GLU A 216 -16.34 14.32 -11.03
CA GLU A 216 -15.05 13.63 -11.08
C GLU A 216 -14.19 13.95 -9.86
N ARG A 217 -14.21 15.19 -9.37
CA ARG A 217 -13.46 15.62 -8.18
C ARG A 217 -14.24 15.47 -6.88
N CYS A 218 -15.57 15.38 -6.94
CA CYS A 218 -16.44 15.36 -5.77
C CYS A 218 -16.21 14.09 -4.91
N LEU A 219 -15.76 14.29 -3.66
CA LEU A 219 -15.46 13.23 -2.69
C LEU A 219 -16.68 12.73 -1.92
N ARG A 220 -17.87 13.25 -2.20
CA ARG A 220 -19.14 12.90 -1.48
C ARG A 220 -19.06 13.11 0.04
N CYS A 221 -18.36 14.16 0.47
CA CYS A 221 -18.20 14.49 1.90
C CYS A 221 -19.43 15.09 2.57
N MET A 222 -20.46 15.47 1.80
CA MET A 222 -21.74 16.06 2.24
C MET A 222 -21.64 17.45 2.91
N ASN A 223 -20.46 18.07 2.95
CA ASN A 223 -20.29 19.37 3.61
C ASN A 223 -21.08 20.50 2.96
N CYS A 224 -21.18 20.48 1.62
CA CYS A 224 -21.95 21.48 0.86
C CYS A 224 -23.45 21.37 1.13
N ILE A 225 -23.96 20.14 1.29
CA ILE A 225 -25.39 19.89 1.57
C ILE A 225 -25.78 20.40 2.96
N THR A 226 -25.01 19.99 3.99
CA THR A 226 -25.27 20.41 5.37
C THR A 226 -24.95 21.87 5.64
N GLY A 227 -24.04 22.45 4.85
CA GLY A 227 -23.62 23.85 4.99
C GLY A 227 -24.44 24.85 4.19
N CYS A 228 -25.35 24.41 3.31
CA CYS A 228 -26.21 25.31 2.56
C CYS A 228 -27.35 25.86 3.44
N PRO A 229 -27.40 27.18 3.71
CA PRO A 229 -28.42 27.74 4.60
C PRO A 229 -29.84 27.61 4.03
N LEU A 230 -29.96 27.59 2.70
CA LEU A 230 -31.26 27.49 2.01
C LEU A 230 -31.61 26.05 1.61
N GLY A 231 -30.76 25.05 1.90
CA GLY A 231 -31.01 23.66 1.56
C GLY A 231 -31.10 23.38 0.05
N LYS A 232 -30.49 24.22 -0.78
CA LYS A 232 -30.60 24.17 -2.27
C LYS A 232 -29.63 23.18 -2.91
N ILE A 233 -28.94 22.33 -2.12
CA ILE A 233 -28.10 21.26 -2.64
C ILE A 233 -28.67 19.94 -2.16
N ARG A 234 -29.04 19.07 -3.12
CA ARG A 234 -29.63 17.75 -2.83
C ARG A 234 -28.95 16.65 -3.64
N PHE A 235 -29.06 15.42 -3.16
CA PHE A 235 -28.71 14.24 -3.94
C PHE A 235 -29.89 13.88 -4.84
N GLU A 236 -29.63 13.83 -6.14
CA GLU A 236 -30.63 13.48 -7.14
C GLU A 236 -30.06 12.49 -8.14
N VAL A 237 -30.95 11.74 -8.79
CA VAL A 237 -30.62 10.91 -9.93
C VAL A 237 -30.24 11.84 -11.10
N LYS A 238 -29.23 11.46 -11.87
CA LYS A 238 -28.77 12.20 -13.04
C LYS A 238 -29.95 12.48 -13.96
N LYS A 239 -30.39 13.73 -14.04
CA LYS A 239 -31.21 14.20 -15.16
C LYS A 239 -30.28 14.44 -16.34
N THR A 240 -30.71 14.05 -17.52
CA THR A 240 -29.98 14.30 -18.79
C THR A 240 -30.01 15.80 -19.05
N GLU A 241 -29.00 16.53 -18.59
CA GLU A 241 -28.76 17.91 -19.01
C GLU A 241 -27.88 17.84 -20.26
N GLU A 242 -28.27 18.52 -21.29
CA GLU A 242 -27.49 18.74 -22.50
C GLU A 242 -26.26 19.56 -22.14
N ILE A 243 -25.15 18.90 -21.91
CA ILE A 243 -23.83 19.54 -21.82
C ILE A 243 -23.46 19.94 -23.24
N PRO A 244 -22.98 21.19 -23.48
CA PRO A 244 -22.47 21.60 -24.79
C PRO A 244 -21.44 20.57 -25.26
N VAL A 245 -21.76 19.91 -26.37
CA VAL A 245 -21.06 18.69 -26.83
C VAL A 245 -19.60 18.98 -27.17
N ASP A 246 -19.28 20.20 -27.58
CA ASP A 246 -17.96 20.58 -28.08
C ASP A 246 -16.89 20.75 -26.99
N GLU A 247 -17.20 21.44 -25.88
CA GLU A 247 -16.24 21.60 -24.77
C GLU A 247 -15.97 20.27 -24.08
N SER A 248 -16.98 19.41 -23.95
CA SER A 248 -16.85 18.08 -23.36
C SER A 248 -15.97 17.15 -24.20
N ARG A 249 -16.09 17.20 -25.54
CA ARG A 249 -15.27 16.41 -26.48
C ARG A 249 -13.82 16.86 -26.47
N ARG A 250 -13.56 18.18 -26.54
CA ARG A 250 -12.20 18.72 -26.48
C ARG A 250 -11.49 18.34 -25.16
N ALA A 251 -12.15 18.52 -24.02
CA ALA A 251 -11.60 18.14 -22.71
C ALA A 251 -11.35 16.64 -22.62
N PHE A 252 -12.20 15.79 -23.18
CA PHE A 252 -12.02 14.36 -23.24
C PHE A 252 -10.77 13.96 -24.06
N LEU A 253 -10.61 14.55 -25.24
CA LEU A 253 -9.47 14.28 -26.12
C LEU A 253 -8.15 14.74 -25.49
N VAL A 254 -8.11 15.95 -24.93
CA VAL A 254 -6.90 16.48 -24.26
C VAL A 254 -6.52 15.63 -23.06
N ASN A 255 -7.46 15.35 -22.17
CA ASN A 255 -7.20 14.56 -20.96
C ASN A 255 -6.87 13.10 -21.28
N GLY A 256 -7.53 12.51 -22.29
CA GLY A 256 -7.24 11.19 -22.82
C GLY A 256 -5.83 11.12 -23.44
N GLY A 257 -5.47 12.14 -24.23
CA GLY A 257 -4.14 12.27 -24.79
C GLY A 257 -3.04 12.37 -23.73
N ILE A 258 -3.26 13.18 -22.68
CA ILE A 258 -2.33 13.28 -21.54
C ILE A 258 -2.20 11.95 -20.81
N LEU A 259 -3.29 11.23 -20.59
CA LEU A 259 -3.26 9.90 -19.97
C LEU A 259 -2.46 8.90 -20.81
N LEU A 260 -2.70 8.85 -22.11
CA LEU A 260 -1.99 7.97 -23.05
C LEU A 260 -0.50 8.32 -23.14
N ALA A 261 -0.16 9.59 -23.22
CA ALA A 261 1.23 10.05 -23.20
C ALA A 261 1.91 9.68 -21.88
N GLY A 262 1.21 9.80 -20.75
CA GLY A 262 1.67 9.35 -19.44
C GLY A 262 1.91 7.84 -19.39
N LEU A 263 0.99 7.03 -19.96
CA LEU A 263 1.15 5.57 -20.06
C LEU A 263 2.41 5.21 -20.86
N ALA A 264 2.61 5.85 -22.01
CA ALA A 264 3.79 5.63 -22.84
C ALA A 264 5.09 6.05 -22.12
N ALA A 265 5.08 7.21 -21.45
CA ALA A 265 6.22 7.67 -20.66
C ALA A 265 6.54 6.71 -19.49
N GLY A 266 5.52 6.23 -18.78
CA GLY A 266 5.69 5.24 -17.72
C GLY A 266 6.29 3.92 -18.25
N ALA A 267 5.79 3.43 -19.40
CA ALA A 267 6.34 2.24 -20.03
C ALA A 267 7.79 2.43 -20.49
N ALA A 268 8.13 3.62 -21.02
CA ALA A 268 9.51 3.96 -21.40
C ALA A 268 10.43 4.00 -20.17
N LEU A 269 10.01 4.64 -19.09
CA LEU A 269 10.76 4.69 -17.82
C LEU A 269 11.00 3.30 -17.21
N ALA A 270 10.05 2.38 -17.34
CA ALA A 270 10.24 1.01 -16.86
C ALA A 270 11.34 0.25 -17.63
N LYS A 271 11.60 0.60 -18.90
CA LYS A 271 12.66 0.00 -19.73
C LYS A 271 14.04 0.62 -19.49
N THR A 272 14.13 1.74 -18.80
CA THR A 272 15.40 2.40 -18.48
C THR A 272 16.18 1.70 -17.36
N GLY A 273 17.39 2.17 -17.08
CA GLY A 273 18.27 1.61 -16.03
C GLY A 273 17.64 1.53 -14.62
N LEU A 274 16.61 2.33 -14.33
CA LEU A 274 15.85 2.25 -13.07
C LEU A 274 15.11 0.91 -12.93
N GLY A 275 14.52 0.38 -14.02
CA GLY A 275 13.92 -0.95 -14.02
C GLY A 275 14.93 -2.06 -13.78
N LYS A 276 16.11 -1.97 -14.42
CA LYS A 276 17.22 -2.92 -14.21
C LYS A 276 17.77 -2.88 -12.79
N LEU A 277 17.84 -1.70 -12.18
CA LEU A 277 18.29 -1.55 -10.80
C LEU A 277 17.33 -2.23 -9.79
N GLU A 278 16.03 -2.14 -10.03
CA GLU A 278 15.05 -2.83 -9.20
C GLU A 278 15.08 -4.35 -9.42
N GLU A 279 15.26 -4.80 -10.64
CA GLU A 279 15.42 -6.22 -10.97
C GLU A 279 16.67 -6.80 -10.27
N PHE A 280 17.81 -6.11 -10.36
CA PHE A 280 19.03 -6.46 -9.64
C PHE A 280 18.77 -6.50 -8.11
N ALA A 281 18.16 -5.45 -7.55
CA ALA A 281 17.86 -5.41 -6.13
C ALA A 281 16.83 -6.47 -5.67
N ARG A 282 16.00 -7.01 -6.57
CA ARG A 282 15.09 -8.14 -6.28
C ARG A 282 15.84 -9.46 -6.16
N LYS A 283 16.88 -9.65 -6.95
CA LYS A 283 17.62 -10.90 -7.08
C LYS A 283 18.42 -11.25 -5.80
N PHE A 284 18.84 -10.24 -5.05
CA PHE A 284 19.68 -10.38 -3.86
C PHE A 284 18.93 -10.11 -2.55
N ARG A 285 17.76 -10.74 -2.35
CA ARG A 285 16.96 -10.54 -1.15
C ARG A 285 16.52 -11.84 -0.53
N ILE A 286 16.82 -11.99 0.76
CA ILE A 286 16.20 -13.05 1.57
C ILE A 286 14.78 -12.61 1.89
N LEU A 287 13.80 -13.43 1.54
CA LEU A 287 12.38 -13.13 1.67
C LEU A 287 11.77 -13.82 2.89
N PRO A 288 10.74 -13.22 3.52
CA PRO A 288 9.99 -13.85 4.61
C PRO A 288 9.41 -15.21 4.19
N PRO A 289 9.31 -16.19 5.11
CA PRO A 289 8.77 -17.52 4.82
C PRO A 289 7.34 -17.43 4.30
N GLY A 290 7.06 -18.07 3.16
CA GLY A 290 5.79 -18.00 2.43
C GLY A 290 5.77 -16.98 1.29
N ALA A 291 6.85 -16.25 1.06
CA ALA A 291 6.95 -15.31 -0.06
C ALA A 291 7.02 -16.04 -1.43
N GLY A 292 7.63 -17.22 -1.48
CA GLY A 292 7.83 -18.00 -2.71
C GLY A 292 9.02 -17.47 -3.52
N SER A 293 8.78 -17.02 -4.77
CA SER A 293 9.81 -16.38 -5.59
C SER A 293 9.84 -14.86 -5.39
N ALA A 294 10.99 -14.24 -5.70
CA ALA A 294 11.16 -12.78 -5.62
C ALA A 294 10.17 -12.04 -6.52
N GLU A 295 9.93 -12.55 -7.72
CA GLU A 295 8.98 -11.99 -8.68
C GLU A 295 7.55 -12.00 -8.15
N ARG A 296 7.07 -13.16 -7.69
CA ARG A 296 5.75 -13.30 -7.09
C ARG A 296 5.58 -12.37 -5.89
N PHE A 297 6.59 -12.30 -5.04
CA PHE A 297 6.55 -11.46 -3.86
C PHE A 297 6.47 -9.97 -4.23
N ALA A 298 7.33 -9.51 -5.13
CA ALA A 298 7.34 -8.14 -5.62
C ALA A 298 6.00 -7.74 -6.27
N ALA A 299 5.41 -8.64 -7.06
CA ALA A 299 4.13 -8.42 -7.71
C ALA A 299 2.96 -8.24 -6.72
N LYS A 300 3.02 -8.86 -5.53
CA LYS A 300 1.93 -8.85 -4.53
C LYS A 300 2.18 -7.96 -3.33
N CYS A 301 3.44 -7.63 -3.03
CA CYS A 301 3.78 -6.86 -1.84
C CYS A 301 3.46 -5.37 -2.04
N THR A 302 2.56 -4.84 -1.21
CA THR A 302 2.19 -3.41 -1.23
C THR A 302 3.08 -2.54 -0.33
N GLY A 303 4.12 -3.11 0.31
CA GLY A 303 5.00 -2.35 1.21
C GLY A 303 4.28 -1.74 2.43
N CYS A 304 3.15 -2.30 2.86
CA CYS A 304 2.37 -1.81 4.00
C CYS A 304 3.03 -2.02 5.37
N GLN A 305 4.16 -2.74 5.42
CA GLN A 305 5.00 -2.98 6.61
C GLN A 305 4.31 -3.70 7.78
N LEU A 306 3.12 -4.30 7.59
CA LEU A 306 2.46 -5.10 8.63
C LEU A 306 3.33 -6.25 9.13
N CYS A 307 4.01 -6.96 8.22
CA CYS A 307 4.92 -8.05 8.57
C CYS A 307 6.14 -7.56 9.36
N THR A 308 6.70 -6.38 9.01
CA THR A 308 7.80 -5.73 9.73
C THR A 308 7.42 -5.47 11.19
N ARG A 309 6.25 -4.89 11.41
CA ARG A 309 5.78 -4.56 12.75
C ARG A 309 5.47 -5.79 13.61
N ASN A 310 4.92 -6.84 13.00
CA ASN A 310 4.55 -8.06 13.71
C ASN A 310 5.71 -9.06 13.88
N CYS A 311 6.89 -8.75 13.36
CA CYS A 311 8.07 -9.58 13.54
C CYS A 311 8.66 -9.37 14.96
N PRO A 312 8.68 -10.39 15.82
CA PRO A 312 9.22 -10.25 17.19
C PRO A 312 10.71 -9.92 17.17
N GLU A 313 11.47 -10.49 16.24
CA GLU A 313 12.92 -10.27 16.10
C GLU A 313 13.26 -8.99 15.28
N LYS A 314 12.27 -8.28 14.77
CA LYS A 314 12.43 -7.04 13.97
C LYS A 314 13.38 -7.16 12.77
N ILE A 315 13.59 -8.38 12.28
CA ILE A 315 14.48 -8.68 11.14
C ILE A 315 13.83 -8.41 9.78
N ILE A 316 12.51 -8.21 9.71
CA ILE A 316 11.83 -7.83 8.47
C ILE A 316 11.93 -6.32 8.33
N VAL A 317 12.68 -5.88 7.32
CA VAL A 317 12.96 -4.46 7.08
C VAL A 317 12.49 -4.05 5.69
N PRO A 318 12.15 -2.77 5.47
CA PRO A 318 11.98 -2.24 4.13
C PRO A 318 13.30 -2.39 3.35
N ALA A 319 13.22 -2.85 2.12
CA ALA A 319 14.41 -3.00 1.31
C ALA A 319 15.08 -1.64 1.05
N LYS A 320 16.38 -1.56 1.25
CA LYS A 320 17.16 -0.31 1.08
C LYS A 320 16.96 0.23 -0.34
N GLY A 321 16.67 1.53 -0.43
CA GLY A 321 16.55 2.25 -1.70
C GLY A 321 15.25 2.05 -2.47
N THR A 322 14.28 1.28 -1.97
CA THR A 322 12.99 1.11 -2.63
C THR A 322 11.83 1.46 -1.70
N ALA A 323 10.85 2.18 -2.22
CA ALA A 323 9.58 2.41 -1.55
C ALA A 323 8.72 1.13 -1.45
N GLY A 324 9.28 0.01 -1.88
CA GLY A 324 8.60 -1.24 -2.19
C GLY A 324 8.74 -2.35 -1.15
N PRO A 325 8.95 -3.57 -1.61
CA PRO A 325 8.81 -4.77 -0.79
C PRO A 325 9.84 -4.86 0.33
N VAL A 326 9.49 -5.61 1.37
CA VAL A 326 10.36 -5.89 2.52
C VAL A 326 11.32 -7.03 2.24
N SER A 327 12.40 -7.12 3.03
CA SER A 327 13.35 -8.23 3.04
C SER A 327 13.69 -8.64 4.46
N LEU A 328 14.31 -9.81 4.64
CA LEU A 328 14.92 -10.21 5.90
C LEU A 328 16.34 -9.64 6.00
N ASP A 329 16.64 -8.97 7.09
CA ASP A 329 17.98 -8.53 7.47
C ASP A 329 18.47 -9.44 8.62
N LEU A 330 19.13 -10.53 8.24
CA LEU A 330 19.63 -11.53 9.19
C LEU A 330 20.92 -11.09 9.90
N SER A 331 21.42 -9.89 9.64
CA SER A 331 22.48 -9.28 10.46
C SER A 331 21.95 -8.77 11.80
N ARG A 332 20.65 -8.56 11.92
CA ARG A 332 19.97 -8.05 13.14
C ARG A 332 19.48 -9.15 14.07
N GLY A 333 19.46 -10.39 13.61
CA GLY A 333 18.92 -11.53 14.35
C GLY A 333 18.50 -12.65 13.41
N SER A 334 17.78 -13.63 13.93
CA SER A 334 17.36 -14.81 13.19
C SER A 334 15.84 -14.96 13.07
N CYS A 335 15.38 -15.72 12.09
CA CYS A 335 13.97 -16.05 11.94
C CYS A 335 13.58 -17.18 12.91
N ARG A 336 12.80 -16.86 13.93
CA ARG A 336 12.36 -17.84 14.96
C ARG A 336 11.69 -19.05 14.33
N PHE A 337 12.09 -20.23 14.77
CA PHE A 337 11.58 -21.51 14.28
C PHE A 337 10.10 -21.73 14.60
N ASP A 338 9.65 -21.25 15.75
CA ASP A 338 8.32 -21.39 16.31
C ASP A 338 7.36 -20.23 15.96
N CYS A 339 7.71 -19.39 14.96
CA CYS A 339 6.94 -18.20 14.61
C CYS A 339 6.52 -18.20 13.15
N ASN A 340 5.25 -17.84 12.88
CA ASN A 340 4.69 -17.64 11.55
C ASN A 340 3.84 -16.34 11.45
N LYS A 341 4.07 -15.37 12.35
CA LYS A 341 3.24 -14.14 12.45
C LYS A 341 3.20 -13.34 11.14
N CYS A 342 4.34 -13.19 10.45
CA CYS A 342 4.41 -12.43 9.18
C CYS A 342 3.46 -12.98 8.10
N SER A 343 3.29 -14.30 8.04
CA SER A 343 2.39 -14.95 7.07
C SER A 343 0.91 -14.80 7.43
N ARG A 344 0.59 -14.61 8.71
CA ARG A 344 -0.80 -14.43 9.17
C ARG A 344 -1.34 -13.04 8.93
N VAL A 345 -0.48 -12.02 8.94
CA VAL A 345 -0.89 -10.61 8.86
C VAL A 345 -0.81 -10.02 7.46
N CYS A 346 -0.29 -10.75 6.47
CA CYS A 346 -0.12 -10.24 5.13
C CYS A 346 -1.47 -10.12 4.39
N PRO A 347 -1.99 -8.90 4.14
CA PRO A 347 -3.32 -8.70 3.57
C PRO A 347 -3.39 -8.99 2.08
N THR A 348 -2.25 -8.95 1.39
CA THR A 348 -2.20 -9.15 -0.07
C THR A 348 -1.87 -10.60 -0.46
N GLY A 349 -1.55 -11.46 0.52
CA GLY A 349 -1.05 -12.80 0.26
C GLY A 349 0.32 -12.81 -0.44
N ALA A 350 1.07 -11.70 -0.39
CA ALA A 350 2.47 -11.67 -0.80
C ALA A 350 3.28 -12.70 0.01
N ILE A 351 3.04 -12.74 1.31
CA ILE A 351 3.46 -13.83 2.19
C ILE A 351 2.25 -14.76 2.33
N ARG A 352 2.33 -15.98 1.81
CA ARG A 352 1.24 -16.98 1.92
C ARG A 352 1.06 -17.36 3.38
N PRO A 353 -0.18 -17.55 3.86
CA PRO A 353 -0.42 -18.09 5.19
C PRO A 353 0.19 -19.50 5.28
N LEU A 354 1.09 -19.68 6.23
CA LEU A 354 1.71 -20.95 6.51
C LEU A 354 1.26 -21.46 7.89
N SER A 355 0.96 -22.77 8.00
CA SER A 355 0.93 -23.42 9.30
C SER A 355 2.34 -23.45 9.89
N LEU A 356 2.46 -23.60 11.20
CA LEU A 356 3.78 -23.63 11.83
C LEU A 356 4.62 -24.80 11.29
N ALA A 357 4.00 -25.98 11.16
CA ALA A 357 4.65 -27.17 10.61
C ALA A 357 5.19 -26.96 9.18
N VAL A 358 4.41 -26.29 8.30
CA VAL A 358 4.86 -25.98 6.93
C VAL A 358 5.97 -24.94 6.96
N LYS A 359 5.89 -23.91 7.82
CA LYS A 359 6.93 -22.90 7.97
C LYS A 359 8.25 -23.50 8.41
N GLN A 360 8.25 -24.46 9.33
CA GLN A 360 9.42 -25.14 9.85
C GLN A 360 10.15 -25.99 8.79
N LYS A 361 9.47 -26.38 7.75
CA LYS A 361 10.04 -27.07 6.57
C LYS A 361 10.30 -26.14 5.38
N THR A 362 9.95 -24.86 5.48
CA THR A 362 10.14 -23.90 4.36
C THR A 362 11.56 -23.33 4.38
N LYS A 363 12.35 -23.71 3.40
CA LYS A 363 13.69 -23.15 3.15
C LYS A 363 13.56 -21.75 2.55
N ILE A 364 14.13 -20.75 3.23
CA ILE A 364 14.07 -19.33 2.83
C ILE A 364 15.41 -18.80 2.36
N ALA A 365 16.49 -19.47 2.70
CA ALA A 365 17.87 -19.11 2.38
C ALA A 365 18.77 -20.35 2.60
N GLU A 366 20.05 -20.22 2.33
CA GLU A 366 21.06 -21.25 2.58
C GLU A 366 22.17 -20.74 3.48
N ALA A 367 22.60 -21.58 4.43
CA ALA A 367 23.75 -21.29 5.25
C ALA A 367 25.01 -21.84 4.61
N HIS A 368 26.05 -21.02 4.55
CA HIS A 368 27.38 -21.40 4.09
C HIS A 368 28.38 -21.31 5.24
N PHE A 369 29.29 -22.26 5.28
CA PHE A 369 30.36 -22.30 6.27
C PHE A 369 31.70 -21.92 5.64
N ASN A 370 32.32 -20.84 6.12
CA ASN A 370 33.68 -20.48 5.79
C ASN A 370 34.64 -20.92 6.88
N PRO A 371 35.48 -21.96 6.67
CA PRO A 371 36.43 -22.44 7.67
C PRO A 371 37.44 -21.38 8.07
N GLN A 372 37.87 -20.51 7.16
CA GLN A 372 38.91 -19.53 7.40
C GLN A 372 38.52 -18.50 8.47
N ASN A 373 37.20 -18.23 8.62
CA ASN A 373 36.69 -17.27 9.60
C ASN A 373 36.28 -17.97 10.93
N CYS A 374 36.45 -19.30 11.05
CA CYS A 374 36.03 -20.03 12.23
C CYS A 374 37.11 -20.01 13.32
N ILE A 375 36.77 -19.50 14.50
CA ILE A 375 37.69 -19.39 15.65
C ILE A 375 38.33 -20.74 16.05
N VAL A 376 37.63 -21.86 15.80
CA VAL A 376 38.18 -23.20 16.02
C VAL A 376 39.34 -23.50 15.06
N PHE A 377 39.37 -22.87 13.88
CA PHE A 377 40.49 -23.00 12.93
C PHE A 377 41.57 -21.93 13.14
N GLN A 378 41.21 -20.76 13.63
CA GLN A 378 42.12 -19.64 13.81
C GLN A 378 42.84 -19.71 15.15
N ASP A 379 42.08 -20.00 16.23
CA ASP A 379 42.57 -19.83 17.61
C ASP A 379 42.62 -21.16 18.39
N ASP A 380 42.31 -22.29 17.72
CA ASP A 380 42.20 -23.62 18.31
C ASP A 380 41.21 -23.72 19.51
N GLU A 381 40.30 -22.77 19.61
CA GLU A 381 39.28 -22.70 20.66
C GLU A 381 38.14 -23.70 20.39
N LYS A 382 37.74 -24.47 21.41
CA LYS A 382 36.55 -25.31 21.30
C LYS A 382 35.28 -24.43 21.18
N CYS A 383 34.56 -24.59 20.08
CA CYS A 383 33.29 -23.93 19.87
C CYS A 383 32.21 -24.99 19.52
N GLY A 384 31.23 -24.68 18.74
CA GLY A 384 30.12 -25.57 18.35
C GLY A 384 28.76 -24.87 18.48
N LYS A 385 28.78 -23.60 18.82
CA LYS A 385 27.57 -22.77 19.04
C LYS A 385 26.59 -22.81 17.84
N CYS A 386 27.13 -22.82 16.62
CA CYS A 386 26.30 -22.87 15.39
C CYS A 386 25.50 -24.17 15.24
N ALA A 387 26.07 -25.32 15.67
CA ALA A 387 25.36 -26.60 15.67
C ALA A 387 24.35 -26.69 16.81
N ALA A 388 24.71 -26.21 18.01
CA ALA A 388 23.84 -26.21 19.17
C ALA A 388 22.56 -25.40 18.98
N VAL A 389 22.63 -24.25 18.27
CA VAL A 389 21.48 -23.38 18.05
C VAL A 389 20.61 -23.79 16.83
N CYS A 390 21.10 -24.73 15.99
CA CYS A 390 20.42 -25.10 14.76
C CYS A 390 19.12 -25.89 15.03
N PRO A 391 17.94 -25.36 14.77
CA PRO A 391 16.68 -26.01 15.12
C PRO A 391 16.35 -27.22 14.24
N THR A 392 17.03 -27.39 13.12
CA THR A 392 16.87 -28.52 12.18
C THR A 392 18.06 -29.47 12.22
N HIS A 393 19.03 -29.27 13.13
CA HIS A 393 20.27 -30.07 13.25
C HIS A 393 21.03 -30.22 11.92
N ALA A 394 20.94 -29.19 11.05
CA ALA A 394 21.61 -29.21 9.75
C ALA A 394 23.13 -29.10 9.81
N ILE A 395 23.70 -28.77 10.98
CA ILE A 395 25.14 -28.60 11.18
C ILE A 395 25.67 -29.72 12.07
N THR A 396 26.58 -30.53 11.53
CA THR A 396 27.27 -31.58 12.27
C THR A 396 28.69 -31.14 12.60
N LEU A 397 29.17 -31.52 13.79
CA LEU A 397 30.51 -31.15 14.26
C LEU A 397 31.49 -32.31 14.09
N ARG A 398 32.76 -31.98 13.95
CA ARG A 398 33.91 -32.88 14.14
C ARG A 398 34.22 -33.05 15.65
N LYS A 399 35.09 -33.98 15.99
CA LYS A 399 35.48 -34.20 17.40
C LYS A 399 36.12 -32.97 18.07
N ASN A 400 36.78 -32.14 17.29
CA ASN A 400 37.39 -30.88 17.73
C ASN A 400 36.40 -29.69 17.85
N GLY A 401 35.11 -29.89 17.58
CA GLY A 401 34.11 -28.82 17.64
C GLY A 401 33.93 -28.01 16.33
N THR A 402 34.75 -28.28 15.28
CA THR A 402 34.56 -27.62 13.99
C THR A 402 33.36 -28.16 13.26
N PRO A 403 32.57 -27.31 12.55
CA PRO A 403 31.55 -27.78 11.62
C PRO A 403 32.17 -28.64 10.50
N ARG A 404 31.52 -29.73 10.16
CA ARG A 404 31.85 -30.53 8.97
C ARG A 404 31.33 -29.84 7.69
N GLY A 405 30.34 -28.99 7.85
CA GLY A 405 29.61 -28.33 6.82
C GLY A 405 28.13 -28.19 7.20
N VAL A 406 27.32 -27.68 6.28
CA VAL A 406 25.88 -27.51 6.43
C VAL A 406 25.17 -28.52 5.53
N ASN A 407 24.29 -29.32 6.10
CA ASN A 407 23.41 -30.17 5.30
C ASN A 407 22.27 -29.30 4.72
N LEU A 408 22.39 -28.94 3.44
CA LEU A 408 21.44 -28.07 2.73
C LEU A 408 20.05 -28.69 2.59
N LYS A 409 19.91 -30.02 2.73
CA LYS A 409 18.61 -30.70 2.73
C LYS A 409 17.82 -30.49 4.02
N LEU A 410 18.50 -30.20 5.12
CA LEU A 410 17.89 -29.93 6.42
C LEU A 410 17.86 -28.41 6.73
N CYS A 411 18.73 -27.64 6.12
CA CYS A 411 18.86 -26.21 6.39
C CYS A 411 17.68 -25.41 5.82
N ILE A 412 16.97 -24.70 6.69
CA ILE A 412 15.87 -23.79 6.32
C ILE A 412 16.32 -22.34 6.12
N GLY A 413 17.59 -22.01 6.36
CA GLY A 413 18.13 -20.65 6.18
C GLY A 413 17.64 -19.63 7.20
N CYS A 414 17.34 -20.03 8.43
CA CYS A 414 16.76 -19.15 9.47
C CYS A 414 17.72 -18.07 10.00
N GLY A 415 19.04 -18.24 9.85
CA GLY A 415 20.05 -17.28 10.29
C GLY A 415 20.56 -17.46 11.72
N ALA A 416 20.04 -18.40 12.52
CA ALA A 416 20.44 -18.60 13.90
C ALA A 416 21.95 -18.91 14.07
N CYS A 417 22.51 -19.68 13.14
CA CYS A 417 23.94 -20.00 13.14
C CYS A 417 24.84 -18.79 12.83
N GLN A 418 24.38 -17.86 12.00
CA GLN A 418 25.08 -16.60 11.73
C GLN A 418 25.00 -15.65 12.92
N GLU A 419 23.83 -15.54 13.56
CA GLU A 419 23.61 -14.66 14.71
C GLU A 419 24.51 -15.03 15.87
N ILE A 420 24.56 -16.33 16.25
CA ILE A 420 25.32 -16.83 17.42
C ILE A 420 26.82 -16.92 17.18
N CYS A 421 27.28 -16.82 15.93
CA CYS A 421 28.70 -16.98 15.61
C CYS A 421 29.53 -15.87 16.29
N PRO A 422 30.53 -16.20 17.14
CA PRO A 422 31.30 -15.20 17.85
C PRO A 422 32.44 -14.58 17.02
N ALA A 423 32.79 -15.18 15.87
CA ALA A 423 33.87 -14.71 15.02
C ALA A 423 33.62 -13.25 14.56
N PRO A 424 34.67 -12.38 14.55
CA PRO A 424 34.56 -11.01 14.06
C PRO A 424 34.01 -10.95 12.63
N GLU A 425 34.56 -11.75 11.73
CA GLU A 425 33.97 -12.08 10.45
C GLU A 425 33.23 -13.41 10.58
N LYS A 426 31.92 -13.37 10.40
CA LYS A 426 31.06 -14.54 10.62
C LYS A 426 31.50 -15.74 9.78
N ALA A 427 31.85 -16.82 10.44
CA ALA A 427 32.16 -18.09 9.78
C ALA A 427 30.91 -18.78 9.18
N MET A 428 29.74 -18.45 9.69
CA MET A 428 28.45 -18.88 9.13
C MET A 428 27.78 -17.69 8.50
N THR A 429 27.53 -17.74 7.18
CA THR A 429 26.86 -16.70 6.39
C THR A 429 25.61 -17.27 5.75
N ILE A 430 24.60 -16.43 5.58
CA ILE A 430 23.33 -16.80 4.94
C ILE A 430 23.23 -16.14 3.58
N HIS A 431 22.97 -16.96 2.57
CA HIS A 431 22.82 -16.53 1.18
C HIS A 431 21.39 -16.74 0.70
N GLU A 432 20.95 -15.87 -0.20
CA GLU A 432 19.63 -15.92 -0.81
C GLU A 432 19.47 -17.14 -1.73
N ILE A 433 18.21 -17.51 -1.95
CA ILE A 433 17.79 -18.51 -2.92
C ILE A 433 16.75 -17.89 -3.86
N GLU A 434 16.74 -18.31 -5.12
CA GLU A 434 15.80 -17.76 -6.11
C GLU A 434 14.34 -18.03 -5.76
N LYS A 435 14.05 -19.20 -5.22
CA LYS A 435 12.70 -19.65 -4.86
C LYS A 435 12.73 -20.43 -3.56
N GLN A 436 11.79 -20.12 -2.68
CA GLN A 436 11.59 -20.89 -1.45
C GLN A 436 11.13 -22.32 -1.76
N ILE A 437 11.69 -23.29 -1.07
CA ILE A 437 11.48 -24.72 -1.26
C ILE A 437 10.86 -25.29 0.02
N LEU A 438 9.88 -26.16 -0.13
CA LEU A 438 9.39 -26.98 0.97
C LEU A 438 10.29 -28.23 1.05
N LEU A 439 10.96 -28.39 2.17
CA LEU A 439 11.82 -29.57 2.39
C LEU A 439 10.91 -30.78 2.65
N GLU A 440 11.12 -31.84 1.89
CA GLU A 440 10.54 -33.15 2.11
C GLU A 440 11.42 -33.87 3.16
N ASN A 441 10.81 -34.33 4.25
CA ASN A 441 11.47 -35.18 5.25
C ASN A 441 11.35 -36.62 4.84
#